data_8d74bd5bb366e7c7dbbf452bacb3de89
#
_entry.id   8d74bd5bb366e7c7dbbf452bacb3de89
#
_cell.length_a   1.000
_cell.length_b   1.000
_cell.length_c   1.000
_cell.angle_alpha   90.00
_cell.angle_beta   90.00
_cell.angle_gamma   90.00
#
_symmetry.space_group_name_H-M   'P 1'
#
loop_
_entity.id
_entity.type
_entity.pdbx_description
1 polymer ?
#
loop_
_entity_poly.entity_id
_entity_poly.type
_entity_poly.pdbx_seq_one_letter_code
_entity_poly.pdbx_strand_id
1 'polypeptide(L)'
;NRVGIAGMLATMKEVENFGLTFDVVDDLTGKKLGRASSGTFRTADVVGLDTMAHVIKTLQDNLNEQSDPFYGSFETPAVLKKLLELGNLGQKTKAGFYKKVGRDVLRFDLEAEEYVPGGQKADEVYGRMLKKPAAERLKLLRNAEGAQGQFLWAILRNSFHYAAVHLGTIADNARDVDLCLRWGFGMQQGPFELWQEAGWLEVAKMIQEDIDAGKALSRAPLPEWVFKGPVAEAGGVHTAQGSWSASANKFIARRALPVYEKQHFPEKLLGESLPDFKTAGKTLHEDDAIRLWTLDDEVLIASIKTKMHAISPDVCEGLNLAVEMAEKDFRGVVVWSGNEPFSVGADLQAMLPAFMVAGVSAVEGAEHEMQQTMLRLRYANVPVVSAIRGMALGGGCELAVHSARRVVHMESYIGLVEVGVGLVPGAGGLTYIARRAAENAETSTGKDLMPFLTEGFTAAAMAKVGT
;
A
#
# COMPACT_ATOMS: atom_id res chain seq x y z
N ASN A 1 -9.78 1.81 15.32
CA ASN A 1 -9.81 3.29 15.42
C ASN A 1 -8.90 3.84 16.52
N ARG A 2 -8.92 3.28 17.77
CA ARG A 2 -8.25 3.87 18.94
C ARG A 2 -6.76 4.19 18.67
N VAL A 3 -5.96 3.21 18.25
CA VAL A 3 -4.52 3.42 17.97
C VAL A 3 -4.30 4.38 16.80
N GLY A 4 -5.07 4.24 15.72
CA GLY A 4 -4.93 5.10 14.54
C GLY A 4 -5.28 6.56 14.82
N ILE A 5 -6.37 6.82 15.52
CA ILE A 5 -6.78 8.19 15.90
C ILE A 5 -5.82 8.80 16.93
N ALA A 6 -5.38 8.01 17.92
CA ALA A 6 -4.33 8.48 18.86
C ALA A 6 -3.06 8.89 18.11
N GLY A 7 -2.66 8.13 17.08
CA GLY A 7 -1.52 8.47 16.22
C GLY A 7 -1.74 9.75 15.39
N MET A 8 -2.96 9.97 14.87
CA MET A 8 -3.28 11.21 14.15
C MET A 8 -3.26 12.43 15.10
N LEU A 9 -3.86 12.32 16.27
CA LEU A 9 -3.85 13.39 17.27
C LEU A 9 -2.44 13.69 17.78
N ALA A 10 -1.65 12.64 18.04
CA ALA A 10 -0.23 12.79 18.37
C ALA A 10 0.53 13.53 17.27
N THR A 11 0.26 13.21 16.00
CA THR A 11 0.87 13.91 14.86
C THR A 11 0.49 15.39 14.84
N MET A 12 -0.79 15.72 15.03
CA MET A 12 -1.26 17.11 15.07
C MET A 12 -0.65 17.89 16.23
N LYS A 13 -0.51 17.27 17.40
CA LYS A 13 0.12 17.90 18.56
C LYS A 13 1.61 18.17 18.34
N GLU A 14 2.32 17.22 17.75
CA GLU A 14 3.75 17.38 17.44
C GLU A 14 3.98 18.40 16.32
N VAL A 15 3.04 18.60 15.40
CA VAL A 15 3.10 19.68 14.40
C VAL A 15 3.15 21.05 15.07
N GLU A 16 2.31 21.27 16.09
CA GLU A 16 2.32 22.50 16.91
C GLU A 16 3.66 22.64 17.65
N ASN A 17 4.14 21.56 18.29
CA ASN A 17 5.38 21.57 19.08
C ASN A 17 6.62 21.90 18.23
N PHE A 18 6.66 21.46 16.98
CA PHE A 18 7.80 21.64 16.07
C PHE A 18 7.61 22.77 15.05
N GLY A 19 6.47 23.45 15.03
CA GLY A 19 6.18 24.58 14.15
C GLY A 19 6.22 24.21 12.66
N LEU A 20 5.74 23.00 12.30
CA LEU A 20 5.75 22.53 10.92
C LEU A 20 4.46 22.89 10.19
N THR A 21 4.54 23.08 8.88
CA THR A 21 3.37 23.32 8.04
C THR A 21 2.72 22.01 7.60
N PHE A 22 1.41 22.03 7.33
CA PHE A 22 0.64 20.80 7.01
C PHE A 22 1.14 20.10 5.77
N ASP A 23 1.56 20.84 4.75
CA ASP A 23 2.07 20.29 3.49
C ASP A 23 3.44 19.61 3.66
N VAL A 24 4.34 20.17 4.47
CA VAL A 24 5.61 19.53 4.86
C VAL A 24 5.33 18.23 5.63
N VAL A 25 4.38 18.25 6.56
CA VAL A 25 4.00 17.07 7.35
C VAL A 25 3.39 15.99 6.45
N ASP A 26 2.50 16.33 5.53
CA ASP A 26 1.93 15.35 4.60
C ASP A 26 2.99 14.75 3.66
N ASP A 27 3.97 15.54 3.22
CA ASP A 27 5.11 15.04 2.43
C ASP A 27 6.00 14.08 3.25
N LEU A 28 6.17 14.30 4.54
CA LEU A 28 6.91 13.41 5.46
C LEU A 28 6.12 12.16 5.81
N THR A 29 4.83 12.31 6.18
CA THR A 29 4.00 11.22 6.75
C THR A 29 3.27 10.39 5.70
N GLY A 30 3.43 10.69 4.42
CA GLY A 30 2.87 9.92 3.30
C GLY A 30 3.74 8.73 2.89
N LYS A 31 3.94 8.57 1.58
CA LYS A 31 4.73 7.48 0.99
C LYS A 31 6.16 7.35 1.55
N LYS A 32 6.80 8.45 1.94
CA LYS A 32 8.14 8.46 2.50
C LYS A 32 8.23 7.67 3.81
N LEU A 33 7.15 7.69 4.61
CA LEU A 33 7.05 6.94 5.88
C LEU A 33 6.31 5.59 5.72
N GLY A 34 6.04 5.14 4.47
CA GLY A 34 5.33 3.90 4.22
C GLY A 34 3.84 3.96 4.61
N ARG A 35 3.19 5.13 4.45
CA ARG A 35 1.76 5.35 4.71
C ARG A 35 1.04 5.77 3.44
N ALA A 36 -0.29 5.97 3.52
CA ALA A 36 -1.09 6.46 2.41
C ALA A 36 -0.52 7.74 1.81
N SER A 37 -0.57 7.87 0.48
CA SER A 37 0.04 9.00 -0.25
C SER A 37 -0.52 10.36 0.12
N SER A 38 -1.72 10.40 0.69
CA SER A 38 -2.37 11.60 1.19
C SER A 38 -1.72 12.21 2.43
N GLY A 39 -0.84 11.45 3.14
CA GLY A 39 -0.27 11.92 4.40
C GLY A 39 -1.31 11.98 5.52
N THR A 40 -1.15 12.90 6.46
CA THR A 40 -2.01 13.02 7.64
C THR A 40 -3.19 13.97 7.41
N PHE A 41 -2.94 15.20 6.98
CA PHE A 41 -3.95 16.26 6.90
C PHE A 41 -4.86 16.11 5.67
N ARG A 42 -4.34 15.72 4.53
CA ARG A 42 -5.17 15.39 3.37
C ARG A 42 -6.03 14.17 3.60
N THR A 43 -5.55 13.19 4.40
CA THR A 43 -6.38 12.05 4.82
C THR A 43 -7.53 12.52 5.69
N ALA A 44 -7.30 13.44 6.64
CA ALA A 44 -8.34 14.02 7.46
C ALA A 44 -9.39 14.76 6.61
N ASP A 45 -8.97 15.52 5.59
CA ASP A 45 -9.88 16.20 4.64
C ASP A 45 -10.73 15.20 3.81
N VAL A 46 -10.17 14.04 3.44
CA VAL A 46 -10.92 12.97 2.73
C VAL A 46 -11.96 12.33 3.64
N VAL A 47 -11.58 12.00 4.88
CA VAL A 47 -12.49 11.40 5.89
C VAL A 47 -13.62 12.35 6.27
N GLY A 48 -13.32 13.64 6.33
CA GLY A 48 -14.19 14.70 6.79
C GLY A 48 -13.89 15.11 8.23
N LEU A 49 -13.69 16.41 8.42
CA LEU A 49 -13.24 16.97 9.68
C LEU A 49 -14.30 16.87 10.79
N ASP A 50 -15.57 16.92 10.44
CA ASP A 50 -16.70 16.66 11.36
C ASP A 50 -16.72 15.19 11.81
N THR A 51 -16.47 14.25 10.92
CA THR A 51 -16.33 12.82 11.27
C THR A 51 -15.18 12.63 12.24
N MET A 52 -14.02 13.25 11.96
CA MET A 52 -12.86 13.22 12.86
C MET A 52 -13.20 13.79 14.23
N ALA A 53 -13.88 14.94 14.28
CA ALA A 53 -14.30 15.56 15.54
C ALA A 53 -15.25 14.65 16.34
N HIS A 54 -16.19 13.95 15.70
CA HIS A 54 -17.06 12.99 16.36
C HIS A 54 -16.28 11.80 16.94
N VAL A 55 -15.26 11.31 16.23
CA VAL A 55 -14.42 10.22 16.74
C VAL A 55 -13.61 10.69 17.94
N ILE A 56 -13.03 11.90 17.89
CA ILE A 56 -12.31 12.51 19.03
C ILE A 56 -13.25 12.64 20.24
N LYS A 57 -14.45 13.18 20.02
CA LYS A 57 -15.47 13.29 21.08
C LYS A 57 -15.84 11.93 21.66
N THR A 58 -15.97 10.90 20.82
CA THR A 58 -16.24 9.54 21.30
C THR A 58 -15.13 9.03 22.22
N LEU A 59 -13.85 9.32 21.91
CA LEU A 59 -12.74 8.99 22.81
C LEU A 59 -12.84 9.76 24.13
N GLN A 60 -13.11 11.06 24.07
CA GLN A 60 -13.24 11.91 25.28
C GLN A 60 -14.40 11.49 26.18
N ASP A 61 -15.54 11.08 25.59
CA ASP A 61 -16.73 10.69 26.33
C ASP A 61 -16.61 9.29 26.99
N ASN A 62 -15.76 8.41 26.43
CA ASN A 62 -15.63 7.02 26.88
C ASN A 62 -14.30 6.69 27.59
N LEU A 63 -13.36 7.61 27.61
CA LEU A 63 -12.07 7.46 28.27
C LEU A 63 -11.87 8.56 29.31
N ASN A 64 -10.94 8.35 30.22
CA ASN A 64 -10.49 9.32 31.21
C ASN A 64 -9.04 9.05 31.58
N GLU A 65 -8.41 9.91 32.37
CA GLU A 65 -7.00 9.77 32.78
C GLU A 65 -6.67 8.46 33.50
N GLN A 66 -7.65 7.82 34.16
CA GLN A 66 -7.45 6.53 34.82
C GLN A 66 -7.48 5.35 33.85
N SER A 67 -8.30 5.43 32.78
CA SER A 67 -8.45 4.39 31.76
C SER A 67 -7.45 4.53 30.61
N ASP A 68 -6.93 5.74 30.39
CA ASP A 68 -5.97 6.04 29.33
C ASP A 68 -4.98 7.13 29.74
N PRO A 69 -3.71 6.78 30.02
CA PRO A 69 -2.71 7.75 30.43
C PRO A 69 -2.29 8.74 29.33
N PHE A 70 -2.86 8.61 28.13
CA PHE A 70 -2.72 9.58 27.03
C PHE A 70 -3.95 10.47 26.86
N TYR A 71 -4.93 10.41 27.79
CA TYR A 71 -6.19 11.13 27.67
C TYR A 71 -6.02 12.62 27.40
N GLY A 72 -5.05 13.28 28.04
CA GLY A 72 -4.74 14.71 27.80
C GLY A 72 -4.30 15.02 26.37
N SER A 73 -3.90 14.03 25.58
CA SER A 73 -3.56 14.20 24.15
C SER A 73 -4.78 14.09 23.21
N PHE A 74 -5.96 13.78 23.74
CA PHE A 74 -7.20 13.66 22.93
C PHE A 74 -8.00 14.96 22.86
N GLU A 75 -7.42 16.08 23.27
CA GLU A 75 -8.03 17.38 23.03
C GLU A 75 -8.19 17.63 21.53
N THR A 76 -9.35 18.21 21.16
CA THR A 76 -9.56 18.61 19.78
C THR A 76 -8.59 19.72 19.41
N PRO A 77 -7.71 19.54 18.40
CA PRO A 77 -6.74 20.54 17.99
C PRO A 77 -7.39 21.90 17.67
N ALA A 78 -6.70 23.00 18.01
CA ALA A 78 -7.23 24.36 17.78
C ALA A 78 -7.57 24.61 16.31
N VAL A 79 -6.71 24.16 15.39
CA VAL A 79 -6.95 24.28 13.95
C VAL A 79 -8.20 23.52 13.50
N LEU A 80 -8.46 22.34 14.08
CA LEU A 80 -9.66 21.56 13.75
C LEU A 80 -10.92 22.28 14.25
N LYS A 81 -10.91 22.82 15.48
CA LYS A 81 -12.03 23.62 15.99
C LYS A 81 -12.32 24.80 15.07
N LYS A 82 -11.28 25.56 14.66
CA LYS A 82 -11.44 26.70 13.77
C LYS A 82 -12.01 26.33 12.40
N LEU A 83 -11.51 25.26 11.80
CA LEU A 83 -12.04 24.78 10.50
C LEU A 83 -13.51 24.36 10.59
N LEU A 84 -13.92 23.71 11.69
CA LEU A 84 -15.32 23.35 11.93
C LEU A 84 -16.21 24.58 12.08
N GLU A 85 -15.77 25.60 12.84
CA GLU A 85 -16.49 26.89 13.01
C GLU A 85 -16.68 27.60 11.68
N LEU A 86 -15.70 27.55 10.78
CA LEU A 86 -15.76 28.10 9.43
C LEU A 86 -16.60 27.25 8.45
N GLY A 87 -17.09 26.09 8.85
CA GLY A 87 -17.80 25.15 7.97
C GLY A 87 -16.89 24.47 6.93
N ASN A 88 -15.59 24.52 7.10
CA ASN A 88 -14.58 23.90 6.24
C ASN A 88 -14.36 22.43 6.63
N LEU A 89 -15.21 21.53 6.14
CA LEU A 89 -15.28 20.13 6.60
C LEU A 89 -14.46 19.16 5.74
N GLY A 90 -13.52 19.65 4.95
CA GLY A 90 -12.69 18.84 4.08
C GLY A 90 -13.21 18.81 2.63
N GLN A 91 -12.92 17.70 1.91
CA GLN A 91 -13.25 17.60 0.48
C GLN A 91 -14.73 17.78 0.17
N LYS A 92 -15.64 17.33 1.03
CA LYS A 92 -17.09 17.46 0.83
C LYS A 92 -17.59 18.90 0.79
N THR A 93 -16.90 19.82 1.46
CA THR A 93 -17.15 21.26 1.41
C THR A 93 -16.16 22.03 0.54
N LYS A 94 -15.27 21.30 -0.17
CA LYS A 94 -14.20 21.85 -1.01
C LYS A 94 -13.15 22.68 -0.25
N ALA A 95 -13.18 22.65 1.06
CA ALA A 95 -12.23 23.32 1.95
C ALA A 95 -12.12 22.55 3.27
N GLY A 96 -10.90 22.43 3.79
CA GLY A 96 -10.54 21.80 5.05
C GLY A 96 -9.16 22.29 5.46
N PHE A 97 -8.22 21.42 5.80
CA PHE A 97 -6.82 21.78 5.92
C PHE A 97 -6.25 22.34 4.61
N TYR A 98 -6.82 21.88 3.50
CA TYR A 98 -6.49 22.37 2.16
C TYR A 98 -7.74 22.87 1.42
N LYS A 99 -7.49 23.80 0.49
CA LYS A 99 -8.48 24.34 -0.43
C LYS A 99 -7.89 24.43 -1.82
N LYS A 100 -8.60 23.92 -2.83
CA LYS A 100 -8.19 24.06 -4.23
C LYS A 100 -8.84 25.27 -4.86
N VAL A 101 -8.04 26.15 -5.44
CA VAL A 101 -8.48 27.34 -6.18
C VAL A 101 -7.88 27.30 -7.59
N GLY A 102 -8.69 26.98 -8.59
CA GLY A 102 -8.20 26.74 -9.93
C GLY A 102 -7.23 25.57 -10.00
N ARG A 103 -5.95 25.84 -10.30
CA ARG A 103 -4.86 24.85 -10.32
C ARG A 103 -4.07 24.80 -9.02
N ASP A 104 -4.20 25.81 -8.17
CA ASP A 104 -3.43 25.96 -6.97
C ASP A 104 -4.06 25.23 -5.78
N VAL A 105 -3.22 24.68 -4.92
CA VAL A 105 -3.61 24.06 -3.65
C VAL A 105 -3.10 24.96 -2.53
N LEU A 106 -4.03 25.56 -1.81
CA LEU A 106 -3.76 26.39 -0.65
C LEU A 106 -3.84 25.53 0.62
N ARG A 107 -3.07 25.86 1.66
CA ARG A 107 -3.18 25.31 3.00
C ARG A 107 -3.76 26.34 3.96
N PHE A 108 -4.51 25.89 4.97
CA PHE A 108 -4.98 26.77 6.02
C PHE A 108 -3.83 27.14 6.95
N ASP A 109 -3.72 28.41 7.28
CA ASP A 109 -2.79 28.95 8.27
C ASP A 109 -3.59 29.40 9.50
N LEU A 110 -3.27 28.80 10.65
CA LEU A 110 -4.05 29.06 11.88
C LEU A 110 -3.78 30.46 12.47
N GLU A 111 -2.55 30.95 12.34
CA GLU A 111 -2.18 32.28 12.87
C GLU A 111 -2.77 33.40 12.03
N ALA A 112 -2.72 33.26 10.71
CA ALA A 112 -3.33 34.21 9.78
C ALA A 112 -4.85 34.02 9.66
N GLU A 113 -5.41 32.91 10.10
CA GLU A 113 -6.80 32.48 9.93
C GLU A 113 -7.29 32.48 8.47
N GLU A 114 -6.37 32.28 7.53
CA GLU A 114 -6.65 32.31 6.09
C GLU A 114 -5.94 31.19 5.31
N TYR A 115 -6.34 31.02 4.04
CA TYR A 115 -5.67 30.07 3.14
C TYR A 115 -4.50 30.74 2.44
N VAL A 116 -3.30 30.22 2.68
CA VAL A 116 -2.05 30.67 2.08
C VAL A 116 -1.52 29.67 1.05
N PRO A 117 -0.60 30.06 0.14
CA PRO A 117 0.00 29.13 -0.81
C PRO A 117 0.59 27.89 -0.13
N GLY A 118 0.22 26.72 -0.62
CA GLY A 118 0.70 25.43 -0.15
C GLY A 118 1.66 24.76 -1.13
N GLY A 119 2.04 23.50 -0.83
CA GLY A 119 2.89 22.68 -1.70
C GLY A 119 4.36 22.65 -1.29
N GLN A 120 4.67 23.20 -0.12
CA GLN A 120 6.00 23.09 0.49
C GLN A 120 6.38 21.62 0.67
N LYS A 121 7.65 21.31 0.42
CA LYS A 121 8.19 19.95 0.56
C LYS A 121 9.13 19.89 1.76
N ALA A 122 9.20 18.69 2.34
CA ALA A 122 10.18 18.41 3.36
C ALA A 122 11.61 18.46 2.78
N ASP A 123 12.58 18.76 3.62
CA ASP A 123 13.98 18.76 3.24
C ASP A 123 14.40 17.37 2.75
N GLU A 124 15.13 17.31 1.65
CA GLU A 124 15.55 16.06 1.00
C GLU A 124 16.38 15.15 1.92
N VAL A 125 17.10 15.73 2.90
CA VAL A 125 17.89 14.96 3.84
C VAL A 125 17.03 13.96 4.61
N TYR A 126 15.82 14.34 5.02
CA TYR A 126 14.91 13.43 5.75
C TYR A 126 14.33 12.36 4.83
N GLY A 127 14.08 12.68 3.54
CA GLY A 127 13.73 11.68 2.53
C GLY A 127 14.81 10.61 2.34
N ARG A 128 16.10 11.00 2.44
CA ARG A 128 17.23 10.04 2.42
C ARG A 128 17.33 9.22 3.70
N MET A 129 17.14 9.85 4.87
CA MET A 129 17.13 9.15 6.16
C MET A 129 16.02 8.09 6.23
N LEU A 130 14.84 8.42 5.72
CA LEU A 130 13.69 7.50 5.71
C LEU A 130 13.89 6.26 4.81
N LYS A 131 14.82 6.29 3.87
CA LYS A 131 15.19 5.14 3.03
C LYS A 131 16.22 4.20 3.66
N LYS A 132 16.81 4.57 4.79
CA LYS A 132 17.80 3.75 5.50
C LYS A 132 17.13 2.55 6.20
N PRO A 133 17.90 1.48 6.49
CA PRO A 133 17.41 0.37 7.33
C PRO A 133 16.80 0.87 8.63
N ALA A 134 15.79 0.18 9.16
CA ALA A 134 14.98 0.68 10.27
C ALA A 134 15.82 1.05 11.50
N ALA A 135 16.80 0.23 11.88
CA ALA A 135 17.66 0.50 13.03
C ALA A 135 18.49 1.79 12.86
N GLU A 136 19.09 1.99 11.68
CA GLU A 136 19.85 3.20 11.38
C GLU A 136 18.93 4.42 11.30
N ARG A 137 17.78 4.26 10.62
CA ARG A 137 16.78 5.30 10.43
C ARG A 137 16.29 5.90 11.76
N LEU A 138 15.86 5.07 12.71
CA LEU A 138 15.33 5.56 13.98
C LEU A 138 16.41 6.27 14.83
N LYS A 139 17.65 5.78 14.82
CA LYS A 139 18.78 6.48 15.47
C LYS A 139 19.05 7.85 14.85
N LEU A 140 19.08 7.93 13.52
CA LEU A 140 19.30 9.20 12.81
C LEU A 140 18.19 10.19 13.09
N LEU A 141 16.92 9.77 13.09
CA LEU A 141 15.78 10.63 13.37
C LEU A 141 15.80 11.15 14.83
N ARG A 142 16.10 10.27 15.80
CA ARG A 142 16.18 10.66 17.21
C ARG A 142 17.27 11.69 17.47
N ASN A 143 18.41 11.56 16.80
CA ASN A 143 19.58 12.43 16.95
C ASN A 143 19.58 13.60 15.96
N ALA A 144 18.52 13.79 15.18
CA ALA A 144 18.45 14.90 14.25
C ALA A 144 18.35 16.24 14.99
N GLU A 145 19.11 17.23 14.53
CA GLU A 145 19.05 18.59 15.09
C GLU A 145 17.85 19.39 14.57
N GLY A 146 17.38 19.09 13.36
CA GLY A 146 16.30 19.82 12.70
C GLY A 146 14.91 19.35 13.12
N ALA A 147 13.95 20.29 13.16
CA ALA A 147 12.57 20.09 13.58
C ALA A 147 11.87 18.93 12.87
N GLN A 148 12.08 18.76 11.55
CA GLN A 148 11.45 17.70 10.77
C GLN A 148 11.91 16.29 11.20
N GLY A 149 13.20 16.13 11.54
CA GLY A 149 13.73 14.83 12.00
C GLY A 149 13.25 14.51 13.41
N GLN A 150 13.27 15.48 14.31
CA GLN A 150 12.75 15.33 15.67
C GLN A 150 11.25 15.06 15.68
N PHE A 151 10.48 15.72 14.81
CA PHE A 151 9.06 15.45 14.61
C PHE A 151 8.82 14.00 14.17
N LEU A 152 9.56 13.50 13.17
CA LEU A 152 9.43 12.12 12.70
C LEU A 152 9.71 11.11 13.82
N TRP A 153 10.75 11.33 14.63
CA TRP A 153 11.00 10.50 15.79
C TRP A 153 9.87 10.59 16.81
N ALA A 154 9.38 11.77 17.12
CA ALA A 154 8.33 12.00 18.11
C ALA A 154 7.04 11.24 17.75
N ILE A 155 6.57 11.32 16.49
CA ILE A 155 5.35 10.61 16.06
C ILE A 155 5.51 9.09 16.04
N LEU A 156 6.70 8.57 15.70
CA LEU A 156 6.98 7.13 15.76
C LEU A 156 7.04 6.66 17.21
N ARG A 157 7.81 7.34 18.07
CA ARG A 157 7.88 7.09 19.52
C ARG A 157 6.48 7.06 20.15
N ASN A 158 5.65 8.06 19.88
CA ASN A 158 4.30 8.16 20.45
C ASN A 158 3.41 7.00 19.96
N SER A 159 3.54 6.58 18.71
CA SER A 159 2.81 5.41 18.16
C SER A 159 3.23 4.11 18.85
N PHE A 160 4.53 3.89 19.03
CA PHE A 160 5.06 2.70 19.71
C PHE A 160 4.65 2.67 21.17
N HIS A 161 4.79 3.79 21.86
CA HIS A 161 4.45 3.95 23.27
C HIS A 161 2.97 3.66 23.51
N TYR A 162 2.07 4.28 22.74
CA TYR A 162 0.64 4.06 22.84
C TYR A 162 0.25 2.58 22.60
N ALA A 163 0.81 1.99 21.54
CA ALA A 163 0.54 0.60 21.21
C ALA A 163 0.99 -0.36 22.31
N ALA A 164 2.18 -0.13 22.91
CA ALA A 164 2.70 -0.98 23.98
C ALA A 164 1.88 -0.89 25.27
N VAL A 165 1.55 0.34 25.71
CA VAL A 165 0.79 0.58 26.95
C VAL A 165 -0.61 -0.05 26.86
N HIS A 166 -1.23 -0.01 25.69
CA HIS A 166 -2.61 -0.45 25.53
C HIS A 166 -2.79 -1.85 24.95
N LEU A 167 -1.72 -2.55 24.55
CA LEU A 167 -1.84 -3.86 23.88
C LEU A 167 -2.77 -4.83 24.63
N GLY A 168 -2.68 -4.90 25.97
CA GLY A 168 -3.50 -5.81 26.77
C GLY A 168 -4.99 -5.46 26.87
N THR A 169 -5.39 -4.26 26.43
CA THR A 169 -6.76 -3.75 26.56
C THR A 169 -7.47 -3.52 25.23
N ILE A 170 -6.73 -3.33 24.14
CA ILE A 170 -7.28 -2.95 22.83
C ILE A 170 -7.25 -4.07 21.81
N ALA A 171 -6.43 -5.09 22.03
CA ALA A 171 -6.27 -6.21 21.11
C ALA A 171 -5.86 -7.48 21.85
N ASP A 172 -6.18 -8.64 21.29
CA ASP A 172 -5.79 -9.93 21.84
C ASP A 172 -4.29 -10.16 21.76
N ASN A 173 -3.65 -9.61 20.75
CA ASN A 173 -2.21 -9.74 20.51
C ASN A 173 -1.66 -8.65 19.58
N ALA A 174 -0.34 -8.55 19.47
CA ALA A 174 0.35 -7.53 18.66
C ALA A 174 0.03 -7.62 17.15
N ARG A 175 -0.25 -8.82 16.62
CA ARG A 175 -0.64 -9.01 15.21
C ARG A 175 -1.90 -8.23 14.87
N ASP A 176 -2.90 -8.26 15.76
CA ASP A 176 -4.17 -7.60 15.52
C ASP A 176 -3.98 -6.06 15.42
N VAL A 177 -3.07 -5.49 16.20
CA VAL A 177 -2.72 -4.07 16.12
C VAL A 177 -2.05 -3.75 14.79
N ASP A 178 -1.01 -4.50 14.42
CA ASP A 178 -0.24 -4.22 13.22
C ASP A 178 -1.06 -4.42 11.94
N LEU A 179 -1.78 -5.53 11.82
CA LEU A 179 -2.63 -5.78 10.65
C LEU A 179 -3.79 -4.77 10.55
N CYS A 180 -4.38 -4.37 11.68
CA CYS A 180 -5.41 -3.35 11.72
C CYS A 180 -4.92 -1.99 11.15
N LEU A 181 -3.70 -1.60 11.47
CA LEU A 181 -3.11 -0.37 10.93
C LEU A 181 -2.62 -0.51 9.49
N ARG A 182 -2.10 -1.67 9.11
CA ARG A 182 -1.75 -1.97 7.71
C ARG A 182 -2.98 -1.91 6.81
N TRP A 183 -4.04 -2.61 7.16
CA TRP A 183 -5.26 -2.69 6.34
C TRP A 183 -6.18 -1.48 6.48
N GLY A 184 -6.32 -0.95 7.68
CA GLY A 184 -7.26 0.15 7.95
C GLY A 184 -6.70 1.54 7.70
N PHE A 185 -5.37 1.73 7.74
CA PHE A 185 -4.70 3.01 7.55
C PHE A 185 -3.68 3.02 6.41
N GLY A 186 -3.59 1.93 5.63
CA GLY A 186 -2.69 1.82 4.49
C GLY A 186 -1.21 1.88 4.87
N MET A 187 -0.85 1.46 6.08
CA MET A 187 0.56 1.41 6.51
C MET A 187 1.26 0.18 5.91
N GLN A 188 2.50 0.32 5.48
CA GLN A 188 3.31 -0.81 5.01
C GLN A 188 3.73 -1.73 6.16
N GLN A 189 3.98 -1.14 7.34
CA GLN A 189 4.30 -1.84 8.57
C GLN A 189 3.47 -1.28 9.72
N GLY A 190 3.04 -2.14 10.63
CA GLY A 190 2.47 -1.71 11.89
C GLY A 190 3.54 -1.20 12.87
N PRO A 191 3.13 -0.58 13.98
CA PRO A 191 4.05 -0.01 14.96
C PRO A 191 4.99 -1.06 15.57
N PHE A 192 4.51 -2.24 15.88
CA PHE A 192 5.34 -3.28 16.46
C PHE A 192 6.30 -3.93 15.46
N GLU A 193 5.87 -4.10 14.19
CA GLU A 193 6.76 -4.58 13.13
C GLU A 193 7.94 -3.64 12.93
N LEU A 194 7.66 -2.33 12.82
CA LEU A 194 8.71 -1.33 12.63
C LEU A 194 9.65 -1.25 13.84
N TRP A 195 9.10 -1.32 15.05
CA TRP A 195 9.88 -1.33 16.27
C TRP A 195 10.80 -2.57 16.33
N GLN A 196 10.26 -3.76 16.08
CA GLN A 196 11.02 -5.00 16.07
C GLN A 196 12.13 -5.00 15.00
N GLU A 197 11.84 -4.53 13.79
CA GLU A 197 12.85 -4.40 12.72
C GLU A 197 13.98 -3.44 13.11
N ALA A 198 13.66 -2.39 13.83
CA ALA A 198 14.63 -1.39 14.27
C ALA A 198 15.49 -1.81 15.46
N GLY A 199 15.21 -2.97 16.08
CA GLY A 199 15.91 -3.47 17.25
C GLY A 199 15.15 -3.19 18.55
N TRP A 200 14.42 -4.20 19.01
CA TRP A 200 13.42 -4.11 20.07
C TRP A 200 13.89 -3.40 21.33
N LEU A 201 14.92 -3.95 22.00
CA LEU A 201 15.40 -3.43 23.30
C LEU A 201 16.09 -2.07 23.17
N GLU A 202 16.76 -1.80 22.08
CA GLU A 202 17.41 -0.50 21.86
C GLU A 202 16.38 0.61 21.70
N VAL A 203 15.37 0.37 20.86
CA VAL A 203 14.28 1.34 20.67
C VAL A 203 13.46 1.49 21.95
N ALA A 204 13.21 0.41 22.71
CA ALA A 204 12.56 0.46 24.01
C ALA A 204 13.28 1.40 25.00
N LYS A 205 14.60 1.31 25.07
CA LYS A 205 15.42 2.21 25.90
C LYS A 205 15.30 3.66 25.46
N MET A 206 15.39 3.91 24.14
CA MET A 206 15.22 5.26 23.60
C MET A 206 13.86 5.87 23.94
N ILE A 207 12.78 5.08 23.87
CA ILE A 207 11.43 5.52 24.22
C ILE A 207 11.35 5.82 25.72
N GLN A 208 11.86 4.92 26.57
CA GLN A 208 11.81 5.10 28.03
C GLN A 208 12.61 6.33 28.47
N GLU A 209 13.82 6.56 27.93
CA GLU A 209 14.60 7.76 28.17
C GLU A 209 13.84 9.05 27.81
N ASP A 210 13.09 9.05 26.72
CA ASP A 210 12.28 10.20 26.31
C ASP A 210 11.04 10.38 27.21
N ILE A 211 10.45 9.29 27.72
CA ILE A 211 9.37 9.33 28.73
C ILE A 211 9.91 9.98 30.02
N ASP A 212 11.04 9.49 30.52
CA ASP A 212 11.67 9.97 31.76
C ASP A 212 12.09 11.45 31.63
N ALA A 213 12.53 11.86 30.44
CA ALA A 213 12.87 13.25 30.11
C ALA A 213 11.64 14.15 29.88
N GLY A 214 10.41 13.62 29.94
CA GLY A 214 9.17 14.39 29.72
C GLY A 214 8.94 14.82 28.27
N LYS A 215 9.58 14.18 27.30
CA LYS A 215 9.42 14.46 25.86
C LYS A 215 8.24 13.71 25.23
N ALA A 216 7.77 12.63 25.85
CA ALA A 216 6.64 11.84 25.36
C ALA A 216 5.30 12.50 25.74
N LEU A 217 4.23 12.19 24.99
CA LEU A 217 2.88 12.71 25.26
C LEU A 217 2.25 12.16 26.54
N SER A 218 2.76 11.05 27.06
CA SER A 218 2.37 10.47 28.34
C SER A 218 3.60 10.14 29.17
N ARG A 219 3.45 10.22 30.50
CA ARG A 219 4.47 9.80 31.47
C ARG A 219 4.33 8.33 31.88
N ALA A 220 3.36 7.60 31.35
CA ALA A 220 3.21 6.17 31.63
C ALA A 220 4.49 5.42 31.16
N PRO A 221 5.13 4.63 32.03
CA PRO A 221 6.30 3.86 31.63
C PRO A 221 5.91 2.80 30.61
N LEU A 222 6.86 2.36 29.81
CA LEU A 222 6.67 1.17 28.99
C LEU A 222 6.37 -0.05 29.90
N PRO A 223 5.45 -0.94 29.50
CA PRO A 223 5.12 -2.14 30.28
C PRO A 223 6.35 -3.04 30.50
N GLU A 224 6.40 -3.72 31.64
CA GLU A 224 7.53 -4.57 32.03
C GLU A 224 7.84 -5.66 30.99
N TRP A 225 6.82 -6.22 30.33
CA TRP A 225 6.97 -7.24 29.30
C TRP A 225 7.81 -6.77 28.09
N VAL A 226 7.97 -5.47 27.89
CA VAL A 226 8.82 -4.90 26.82
C VAL A 226 10.31 -5.17 27.09
N PHE A 227 10.72 -5.15 28.35
CA PHE A 227 12.12 -5.21 28.79
C PHE A 227 12.55 -6.58 29.32
N LYS A 228 11.59 -7.43 29.71
CA LYS A 228 11.85 -8.71 30.40
C LYS A 228 11.02 -9.84 29.83
N GLY A 229 11.52 -11.06 30.03
CA GLY A 229 10.84 -12.29 29.66
C GLY A 229 10.79 -12.55 28.16
N PRO A 230 9.76 -13.29 27.66
CA PRO A 230 9.78 -13.87 26.32
C PRO A 230 9.95 -12.89 25.18
N VAL A 231 9.40 -11.67 25.28
CA VAL A 231 9.53 -10.66 24.23
C VAL A 231 10.96 -10.10 24.15
N ALA A 232 11.56 -9.82 25.29
CA ALA A 232 12.94 -9.33 25.34
C ALA A 232 13.93 -10.41 24.85
N GLU A 233 13.71 -11.66 25.24
CA GLU A 233 14.51 -12.81 24.82
C GLU A 233 14.39 -13.10 23.32
N ALA A 234 13.18 -12.98 22.76
CA ALA A 234 12.91 -13.14 21.32
C ALA A 234 13.34 -11.93 20.48
N GLY A 235 13.59 -10.77 21.10
CA GLY A 235 13.90 -9.53 20.39
C GLY A 235 12.71 -8.92 19.67
N GLY A 236 11.47 -9.22 20.10
CA GLY A 236 10.25 -8.64 19.52
C GLY A 236 8.98 -9.41 19.85
N VAL A 237 7.87 -8.91 19.33
CA VAL A 237 6.52 -9.41 19.60
C VAL A 237 5.99 -10.39 18.56
N HIS A 238 6.65 -10.52 17.43
CA HIS A 238 6.29 -11.47 16.35
C HIS A 238 7.40 -12.50 16.18
N THR A 239 7.05 -13.77 16.29
CA THR A 239 7.96 -14.90 16.22
C THR A 239 7.37 -16.03 15.38
N ALA A 240 8.17 -17.06 15.10
CA ALA A 240 7.67 -18.29 14.47
C ALA A 240 6.56 -19.00 15.28
N GLN A 241 6.51 -18.77 16.59
CA GLN A 241 5.51 -19.35 17.49
C GLN A 241 4.19 -18.55 17.51
N GLY A 242 4.21 -17.32 17.02
CA GLY A 242 3.05 -16.42 16.99
C GLY A 242 3.40 -15.01 17.43
N SER A 243 2.36 -14.25 17.78
CA SER A 243 2.46 -12.87 18.21
C SER A 243 2.14 -12.71 19.69
N TRP A 244 2.83 -11.79 20.36
CA TRP A 244 2.70 -11.54 21.79
C TRP A 244 1.31 -11.07 22.16
N SER A 245 0.76 -11.69 23.20
CA SER A 245 -0.44 -11.26 23.89
C SER A 245 -0.06 -10.78 25.29
N ALA A 246 -0.24 -9.49 25.55
CA ALA A 246 0.08 -8.92 26.85
C ALA A 246 -0.90 -9.38 27.94
N SER A 247 -2.17 -9.58 27.59
CA SER A 247 -3.18 -10.09 28.53
C SER A 247 -2.98 -11.56 28.91
N ALA A 248 -2.53 -12.39 27.94
CA ALA A 248 -2.27 -13.82 28.19
C ALA A 248 -0.83 -14.09 28.61
N ASN A 249 0.05 -13.09 28.57
CA ASN A 249 1.49 -13.19 28.87
C ASN A 249 2.21 -14.32 28.12
N LYS A 250 1.91 -14.51 26.83
CA LYS A 250 2.49 -15.52 25.95
C LYS A 250 2.37 -15.17 24.47
N PHE A 251 3.15 -15.83 23.63
CA PHE A 251 2.94 -15.80 22.19
C PHE A 251 1.72 -16.64 21.82
N ILE A 252 0.86 -16.07 20.95
CA ILE A 252 -0.36 -16.72 20.47
C ILE A 252 -0.21 -16.96 18.97
N ALA A 253 -0.34 -18.23 18.56
CA ALA A 253 -0.32 -18.62 17.16
C ALA A 253 -1.50 -17.99 16.39
N ARG A 254 -1.40 -17.95 15.07
CA ARG A 254 -2.54 -17.57 14.21
C ARG A 254 -3.69 -18.54 14.41
N ARG A 255 -4.92 -18.04 14.32
CA ARG A 255 -6.11 -18.90 14.34
C ARG A 255 -6.09 -19.81 13.12
N ALA A 256 -6.27 -21.11 13.34
CA ALA A 256 -6.51 -22.09 12.28
C ALA A 256 -7.98 -22.01 11.85
N LEU A 257 -8.31 -21.06 10.97
CA LEU A 257 -9.65 -20.96 10.37
C LEU A 257 -9.63 -21.61 8.99
N PRO A 258 -10.71 -22.34 8.60
CA PRO A 258 -10.76 -23.03 7.30
C PRO A 258 -10.51 -22.13 6.09
N VAL A 259 -10.82 -20.84 6.19
CA VAL A 259 -10.53 -19.85 5.14
C VAL A 259 -9.03 -19.61 4.97
N TYR A 260 -8.26 -19.70 6.05
CA TYR A 260 -6.81 -19.50 6.02
C TYR A 260 -6.06 -20.76 5.56
N GLU A 261 -6.60 -21.94 5.81
CA GLU A 261 -6.04 -23.21 5.32
C GLU A 261 -5.97 -23.30 3.80
N LYS A 262 -6.83 -22.55 3.10
CA LYS A 262 -6.82 -22.45 1.63
C LYS A 262 -5.79 -21.46 1.08
N GLN A 263 -5.14 -20.67 1.93
CA GLN A 263 -4.14 -19.70 1.51
C GLN A 263 -2.76 -20.36 1.49
N HIS A 264 -2.21 -20.59 0.31
CA HIS A 264 -0.84 -21.10 0.16
C HIS A 264 0.20 -20.12 0.70
N PHE A 265 -0.03 -18.83 0.52
CA PHE A 265 0.88 -17.74 0.90
C PHE A 265 0.10 -16.67 1.67
N PRO A 266 -0.25 -16.90 2.94
CA PRO A 266 -0.90 -15.89 3.75
C PRO A 266 0.06 -14.70 3.98
N GLU A 267 -0.51 -13.50 4.11
CA GLU A 267 0.26 -12.31 4.47
C GLU A 267 0.92 -12.52 5.83
N LYS A 268 2.24 -12.34 5.87
CA LYS A 268 3.04 -12.54 7.09
C LYS A 268 3.51 -11.22 7.68
N LEU A 269 3.70 -11.23 8.99
CA LEU A 269 4.39 -10.17 9.72
C LEU A 269 5.87 -10.54 9.89
N LEU A 270 6.68 -9.54 10.20
CA LEU A 270 8.08 -9.73 10.52
C LEU A 270 8.24 -10.77 11.66
N GLY A 271 9.14 -11.73 11.49
CA GLY A 271 9.40 -12.79 12.49
C GLY A 271 8.49 -14.02 12.38
N GLU A 272 7.39 -13.99 11.64
CA GLU A 272 6.56 -15.16 11.40
C GLU A 272 7.18 -16.12 10.39
N SER A 273 7.12 -17.43 10.70
CA SER A 273 7.57 -18.50 9.80
C SER A 273 6.40 -19.03 8.98
N LEU A 274 6.10 -18.34 7.88
CA LEU A 274 5.07 -18.73 6.92
C LEU A 274 5.71 -18.98 5.55
N PRO A 275 5.06 -19.81 4.69
CA PRO A 275 5.54 -20.03 3.33
C PRO A 275 5.78 -18.73 2.58
N ASP A 276 6.88 -18.66 1.84
CA ASP A 276 7.23 -17.53 0.99
C ASP A 276 7.16 -18.00 -0.47
N PHE A 277 6.35 -17.32 -1.28
CA PHE A 277 6.18 -17.67 -2.69
C PHE A 277 7.49 -17.58 -3.49
N LYS A 278 8.45 -16.75 -3.04
CA LYS A 278 9.75 -16.60 -3.72
C LYS A 278 10.62 -17.83 -3.62
N THR A 279 10.44 -18.62 -2.58
CA THR A 279 11.25 -19.82 -2.30
C THR A 279 10.43 -21.11 -2.33
N ALA A 280 9.10 -21.01 -2.43
CA ALA A 280 8.21 -22.15 -2.44
C ALA A 280 8.19 -22.88 -3.79
N GLY A 281 7.78 -24.13 -3.76
CA GLY A 281 7.58 -24.96 -4.94
C GLY A 281 8.88 -25.38 -5.63
N LYS A 282 8.73 -25.99 -6.79
CA LYS A 282 9.81 -26.43 -7.65
C LYS A 282 9.96 -25.47 -8.83
N THR A 283 11.09 -24.79 -8.92
CA THR A 283 11.43 -23.93 -10.06
C THR A 283 11.87 -24.80 -11.23
N LEU A 284 11.30 -24.54 -12.41
CA LEU A 284 11.57 -25.25 -13.65
C LEU A 284 12.39 -24.40 -14.62
N HIS A 285 12.14 -23.10 -14.61
CA HIS A 285 12.91 -22.09 -15.35
C HIS A 285 12.91 -20.79 -14.56
N GLU A 286 14.02 -20.09 -14.56
CA GLU A 286 14.12 -18.77 -13.94
C GLU A 286 15.23 -17.96 -14.60
N ASP A 287 14.89 -16.70 -14.94
CA ASP A 287 15.81 -15.68 -15.41
C ASP A 287 15.51 -14.32 -14.71
N ASP A 288 15.99 -13.22 -15.26
CA ASP A 288 15.74 -11.89 -14.71
C ASP A 288 14.32 -11.38 -14.96
N ALA A 289 13.64 -11.90 -15.97
CA ALA A 289 12.32 -11.45 -16.40
C ALA A 289 11.16 -12.27 -15.80
N ILE A 290 11.33 -13.59 -15.65
CA ILE A 290 10.25 -14.51 -15.26
C ILE A 290 10.78 -15.70 -14.46
N ARG A 291 9.94 -16.22 -13.57
CA ARG A 291 10.11 -17.52 -12.92
C ARG A 291 8.93 -18.41 -13.27
N LEU A 292 9.22 -19.62 -13.83
CA LEU A 292 8.26 -20.67 -14.09
C LEU A 292 8.44 -21.78 -13.04
N TRP A 293 7.38 -22.06 -12.28
CA TRP A 293 7.46 -22.96 -11.15
C TRP A 293 6.12 -23.64 -10.86
N THR A 294 6.10 -24.63 -10.00
CA THR A 294 4.91 -25.39 -9.63
C THR A 294 4.89 -25.75 -8.16
N LEU A 295 3.70 -25.92 -7.58
CA LEU A 295 3.52 -26.39 -6.20
C LEU A 295 3.30 -27.91 -6.14
N ASP A 296 2.66 -28.49 -7.16
CA ASP A 296 2.11 -29.84 -7.13
C ASP A 296 2.38 -30.63 -8.43
N ASP A 297 3.20 -30.10 -9.32
CA ASP A 297 3.48 -30.63 -10.67
C ASP A 297 2.23 -30.74 -11.58
N GLU A 298 1.06 -30.20 -11.18
CA GLU A 298 -0.16 -30.18 -12.02
C GLU A 298 -0.36 -28.84 -12.74
N VAL A 299 -0.04 -27.72 -12.07
CA VAL A 299 -0.24 -26.35 -12.58
C VAL A 299 1.07 -25.61 -12.64
N LEU A 300 1.35 -25.01 -13.78
CA LEU A 300 2.52 -24.15 -13.96
C LEU A 300 2.19 -22.72 -13.53
N ILE A 301 3.02 -22.12 -12.71
CA ILE A 301 2.90 -20.74 -12.28
C ILE A 301 3.96 -19.90 -12.98
N ALA A 302 3.53 -18.83 -13.65
CA ALA A 302 4.39 -17.85 -14.31
C ALA A 302 4.42 -16.56 -13.48
N SER A 303 5.56 -16.26 -12.88
CA SER A 303 5.75 -15.08 -12.05
C SER A 303 6.69 -14.09 -12.73
N ILE A 304 6.16 -12.92 -13.12
CA ILE A 304 6.94 -11.84 -13.73
C ILE A 304 7.83 -11.20 -12.65
N LYS A 305 9.11 -11.01 -12.94
CA LYS A 305 10.12 -10.50 -11.97
C LYS A 305 10.57 -9.07 -12.25
N THR A 306 10.27 -8.53 -13.42
CA THR A 306 10.61 -7.16 -13.79
C THR A 306 10.04 -6.13 -12.82
N LYS A 307 10.63 -4.93 -12.79
CA LYS A 307 10.13 -3.85 -11.93
C LYS A 307 8.68 -3.50 -12.26
N MET A 308 7.82 -3.46 -11.25
CA MET A 308 6.38 -3.25 -11.39
C MET A 308 5.70 -4.28 -12.31
N HIS A 309 6.33 -5.42 -12.52
CA HIS A 309 5.91 -6.48 -13.45
C HIS A 309 5.62 -5.95 -14.85
N ALA A 310 6.48 -5.02 -15.34
CA ALA A 310 6.39 -4.49 -16.68
C ALA A 310 6.70 -5.59 -17.71
N ILE A 311 5.96 -5.58 -18.81
CA ILE A 311 6.07 -6.59 -19.87
C ILE A 311 7.14 -6.14 -20.87
N SER A 312 8.30 -6.78 -20.81
CA SER A 312 9.43 -6.63 -21.77
C SER A 312 9.38 -7.77 -22.80
N PRO A 313 10.19 -7.70 -23.86
CA PRO A 313 10.38 -8.83 -24.78
C PRO A 313 10.74 -10.13 -24.05
N ASP A 314 11.67 -10.11 -23.09
CA ASP A 314 12.05 -11.28 -22.30
C ASP A 314 10.87 -11.87 -21.50
N VAL A 315 9.97 -11.02 -21.00
CA VAL A 315 8.72 -11.47 -20.35
C VAL A 315 7.80 -12.15 -21.37
N CYS A 316 7.71 -11.62 -22.60
CA CYS A 316 6.93 -12.23 -23.67
C CYS A 316 7.49 -13.62 -24.03
N GLU A 317 8.79 -13.75 -24.17
CA GLU A 317 9.46 -15.05 -24.41
C GLU A 317 9.18 -16.03 -23.26
N GLY A 318 9.29 -15.57 -22.01
CA GLY A 318 9.02 -16.40 -20.84
C GLY A 318 7.55 -16.84 -20.73
N LEU A 319 6.59 -15.98 -21.09
CA LEU A 319 5.16 -16.35 -21.15
C LEU A 319 4.88 -17.37 -22.26
N ASN A 320 5.51 -17.22 -23.43
CA ASN A 320 5.41 -18.19 -24.51
C ASN A 320 6.00 -19.55 -24.11
N LEU A 321 7.16 -19.55 -23.44
CA LEU A 321 7.77 -20.75 -22.87
C LEU A 321 6.84 -21.42 -21.84
N ALA A 322 6.20 -20.63 -20.98
CA ALA A 322 5.24 -21.16 -20.00
C ALA A 322 4.09 -21.92 -20.67
N VAL A 323 3.53 -21.38 -21.77
CA VAL A 323 2.48 -22.08 -22.53
C VAL A 323 3.03 -23.35 -23.18
N GLU A 324 4.21 -23.29 -23.79
CA GLU A 324 4.85 -24.44 -24.41
C GLU A 324 5.09 -25.60 -23.41
N MET A 325 5.62 -25.27 -22.23
CA MET A 325 5.83 -26.25 -21.17
C MET A 325 4.50 -26.82 -20.67
N ALA A 326 3.51 -25.94 -20.47
CA ALA A 326 2.23 -26.37 -19.94
C ALA A 326 1.45 -27.27 -20.91
N GLU A 327 1.53 -27.02 -22.21
CA GLU A 327 0.90 -27.89 -23.22
C GLU A 327 1.52 -29.29 -23.26
N LYS A 328 2.76 -29.45 -22.79
CA LYS A 328 3.43 -30.78 -22.74
C LYS A 328 3.15 -31.50 -21.42
N ASP A 329 3.28 -30.79 -20.26
CA ASP A 329 3.46 -31.47 -18.98
C ASP A 329 2.48 -31.00 -17.89
N PHE A 330 1.66 -29.94 -18.13
CA PHE A 330 0.80 -29.36 -17.10
C PHE A 330 -0.65 -29.22 -17.58
N ARG A 331 -1.57 -29.07 -16.65
CA ARG A 331 -3.00 -28.87 -16.90
C ARG A 331 -3.39 -27.43 -17.22
N GLY A 332 -2.48 -26.49 -17.02
CA GLY A 332 -2.70 -25.07 -17.27
C GLY A 332 -1.62 -24.19 -16.70
N VAL A 333 -1.75 -22.88 -16.99
CA VAL A 333 -0.83 -21.84 -16.52
C VAL A 333 -1.59 -20.85 -15.63
N VAL A 334 -1.00 -20.47 -14.51
CA VAL A 334 -1.45 -19.34 -13.69
C VAL A 334 -0.40 -18.23 -13.76
N VAL A 335 -0.77 -17.08 -14.31
CA VAL A 335 0.07 -15.88 -14.27
C VAL A 335 -0.17 -15.18 -12.93
N TRP A 336 0.85 -15.22 -12.05
CA TRP A 336 0.78 -14.69 -10.70
C TRP A 336 2.17 -14.34 -10.16
N SER A 337 2.39 -13.10 -9.77
CA SER A 337 3.71 -12.62 -9.33
C SER A 337 3.87 -12.48 -7.82
N GLY A 338 2.83 -12.82 -7.06
CA GLY A 338 2.87 -12.89 -5.59
C GLY A 338 2.66 -11.56 -4.87
N ASN A 339 3.01 -10.44 -5.49
CA ASN A 339 2.87 -9.08 -4.93
C ASN A 339 2.25 -8.11 -5.95
N GLU A 340 1.89 -6.94 -5.49
CA GLU A 340 1.37 -5.86 -6.34
C GLU A 340 2.48 -5.04 -7.01
N PRO A 341 2.15 -4.47 -8.19
CA PRO A 341 0.92 -4.63 -8.99
C PRO A 341 0.90 -5.97 -9.76
N PHE A 342 -0.25 -6.36 -10.35
CA PHE A 342 -0.26 -7.48 -11.29
C PHE A 342 0.65 -7.21 -12.49
N SER A 343 0.47 -6.07 -13.16
CA SER A 343 1.39 -5.52 -14.17
C SER A 343 0.99 -4.09 -14.54
N VAL A 344 1.96 -3.22 -14.74
CA VAL A 344 1.75 -1.84 -15.25
C VAL A 344 1.77 -1.75 -16.77
N GLY A 345 1.90 -2.88 -17.47
CA GLY A 345 1.92 -2.94 -18.93
C GLY A 345 3.32 -2.95 -19.53
N ALA A 346 3.44 -2.51 -20.78
CA ALA A 346 4.69 -2.54 -21.54
C ALA A 346 5.83 -1.75 -20.85
N ASP A 347 7.05 -2.27 -20.94
CA ASP A 347 8.25 -1.58 -20.47
C ASP A 347 8.68 -0.49 -21.46
N LEU A 348 8.06 0.68 -21.34
CA LEU A 348 8.35 1.83 -22.20
C LEU A 348 9.80 2.33 -22.04
N GLN A 349 10.44 2.10 -20.90
CA GLN A 349 11.84 2.50 -20.70
C GLN A 349 12.80 1.59 -21.47
N ALA A 350 12.53 0.29 -21.53
CA ALA A 350 13.29 -0.64 -22.33
C ALA A 350 13.14 -0.39 -23.85
N MET A 351 11.96 0.07 -24.29
CA MET A 351 11.66 0.37 -25.69
C MET A 351 12.28 1.70 -26.17
N LEU A 352 12.49 2.67 -25.29
CA LEU A 352 12.93 4.02 -25.66
C LEU A 352 14.25 4.08 -26.44
N PRO A 353 15.33 3.36 -26.07
CA PRO A 353 16.57 3.37 -26.84
C PRO A 353 16.40 2.84 -28.27
N ALA A 354 15.65 1.79 -28.47
CA ALA A 354 15.36 1.23 -29.78
C ALA A 354 14.53 2.21 -30.64
N PHE A 355 13.56 2.89 -30.04
CA PHE A 355 12.78 3.93 -30.71
C PHE A 355 13.64 5.12 -31.14
N MET A 356 14.58 5.57 -30.29
CA MET A 356 15.49 6.67 -30.61
C MET A 356 16.44 6.36 -31.79
N VAL A 357 16.76 5.09 -32.01
CA VAL A 357 17.66 4.65 -33.11
C VAL A 357 16.89 4.32 -34.40
N ALA A 358 15.82 3.55 -34.29
CA ALA A 358 15.09 2.97 -35.44
C ALA A 358 13.67 3.55 -35.62
N GLY A 359 13.25 4.48 -34.76
CA GLY A 359 11.96 5.14 -34.89
C GLY A 359 10.78 4.18 -34.76
N VAL A 360 9.75 4.40 -35.60
CA VAL A 360 8.49 3.65 -35.57
C VAL A 360 8.69 2.14 -35.82
N SER A 361 9.65 1.74 -36.64
CA SER A 361 9.90 0.33 -36.96
C SER A 361 10.33 -0.49 -35.73
N ALA A 362 11.01 0.11 -34.77
CA ALA A 362 11.35 -0.57 -33.52
C ALA A 362 10.10 -0.84 -32.64
N VAL A 363 9.19 0.10 -32.63
CA VAL A 363 7.92 -0.03 -31.91
C VAL A 363 7.04 -1.10 -32.57
N GLU A 364 6.96 -1.10 -33.90
CA GLU A 364 6.17 -2.07 -34.67
C GLU A 364 6.59 -3.51 -34.35
N GLY A 365 7.91 -3.78 -34.30
CA GLY A 365 8.42 -5.11 -33.97
C GLY A 365 8.05 -5.56 -32.56
N ALA A 366 8.26 -4.71 -31.56
CA ALA A 366 7.95 -5.01 -30.17
C ALA A 366 6.43 -5.17 -29.93
N GLU A 367 5.62 -4.36 -30.59
CA GLU A 367 4.17 -4.44 -30.50
C GLU A 367 3.64 -5.71 -31.16
N HIS A 368 4.18 -6.08 -32.32
CA HIS A 368 3.86 -7.35 -32.99
C HIS A 368 4.17 -8.56 -32.09
N GLU A 369 5.34 -8.59 -31.49
CA GLU A 369 5.74 -9.66 -30.56
C GLU A 369 4.76 -9.77 -29.39
N MET A 370 4.41 -8.64 -28.78
CA MET A 370 3.46 -8.59 -27.68
C MET A 370 2.06 -9.07 -28.11
N GLN A 371 1.59 -8.67 -29.29
CA GLN A 371 0.34 -9.16 -29.87
C GLN A 371 0.36 -10.68 -30.06
N GLN A 372 1.44 -11.22 -30.63
CA GLN A 372 1.57 -12.68 -30.84
C GLN A 372 1.59 -13.42 -29.50
N THR A 373 2.25 -12.88 -28.49
CA THR A 373 2.24 -13.44 -27.12
C THR A 373 0.82 -13.45 -26.54
N MET A 374 0.07 -12.34 -26.64
CA MET A 374 -1.32 -12.30 -26.17
C MET A 374 -2.23 -13.31 -26.91
N LEU A 375 -2.06 -13.45 -28.22
CA LEU A 375 -2.77 -14.45 -29.00
C LEU A 375 -2.35 -15.89 -28.62
N ARG A 376 -1.06 -16.11 -28.35
CA ARG A 376 -0.55 -17.41 -27.90
C ARG A 376 -1.19 -17.85 -26.58
N LEU A 377 -1.28 -16.93 -25.61
CA LEU A 377 -1.95 -17.17 -24.34
C LEU A 377 -3.44 -17.46 -24.52
N ARG A 378 -4.10 -16.70 -25.41
CA ARG A 378 -5.53 -16.84 -25.65
C ARG A 378 -5.91 -18.15 -26.30
N TYR A 379 -5.11 -18.62 -27.26
CA TYR A 379 -5.37 -19.82 -28.06
C TYR A 379 -4.52 -21.02 -27.63
N ALA A 380 -3.95 -20.97 -26.41
CA ALA A 380 -3.26 -22.11 -25.84
C ALA A 380 -4.18 -23.32 -25.70
N ASN A 381 -3.65 -24.54 -25.92
CA ASN A 381 -4.39 -25.79 -25.76
C ASN A 381 -4.68 -26.13 -24.28
N VAL A 382 -4.12 -25.38 -23.35
CA VAL A 382 -4.37 -25.44 -21.91
C VAL A 382 -4.89 -24.10 -21.41
N PRO A 383 -5.71 -24.07 -20.33
CA PRO A 383 -6.20 -22.80 -19.79
C PRO A 383 -5.08 -21.97 -19.21
N VAL A 384 -5.04 -20.67 -19.58
CA VAL A 384 -4.22 -19.66 -18.95
C VAL A 384 -5.11 -18.80 -18.04
N VAL A 385 -4.75 -18.66 -16.79
CA VAL A 385 -5.51 -17.90 -15.78
C VAL A 385 -4.67 -16.78 -15.22
N SER A 386 -5.17 -15.55 -15.29
CA SER A 386 -4.54 -14.40 -14.61
C SER A 386 -5.09 -14.26 -13.19
N ALA A 387 -4.21 -14.33 -12.19
CA ALA A 387 -4.52 -14.07 -10.79
C ALA A 387 -4.09 -12.64 -10.44
N ILE A 388 -5.05 -11.72 -10.44
CA ILE A 388 -4.84 -10.27 -10.43
C ILE A 388 -4.97 -9.72 -9.01
N ARG A 389 -3.96 -8.95 -8.58
CA ARG A 389 -4.00 -8.15 -7.36
C ARG A 389 -3.40 -6.76 -7.65
N GLY A 390 -4.07 -5.71 -7.16
CA GLY A 390 -3.66 -4.32 -7.42
C GLY A 390 -3.90 -3.91 -8.87
N MET A 391 -2.92 -3.28 -9.51
CA MET A 391 -3.07 -2.70 -10.85
C MET A 391 -2.78 -3.70 -11.97
N ALA A 392 -3.66 -3.76 -12.97
CA ALA A 392 -3.46 -4.40 -14.26
C ALA A 392 -3.74 -3.36 -15.35
N LEU A 393 -2.72 -2.60 -15.74
CA LEU A 393 -2.87 -1.42 -16.59
C LEU A 393 -2.22 -1.63 -17.97
N GLY A 394 -2.80 -1.01 -19.00
CA GLY A 394 -2.25 -1.08 -20.36
C GLY A 394 -2.05 -2.52 -20.82
N GLY A 395 -0.84 -2.89 -21.24
CA GLY A 395 -0.48 -4.26 -21.59
C GLY A 395 -0.76 -5.29 -20.50
N GLY A 396 -0.76 -4.91 -19.21
CA GLY A 396 -1.20 -5.79 -18.11
C GLY A 396 -2.71 -6.06 -18.13
N CYS A 397 -3.52 -5.09 -18.56
CA CYS A 397 -4.92 -5.30 -18.84
C CYS A 397 -5.11 -6.20 -20.08
N GLU A 398 -4.30 -5.98 -21.12
CA GLU A 398 -4.33 -6.79 -22.33
C GLU A 398 -3.97 -8.27 -22.06
N LEU A 399 -2.95 -8.52 -21.23
CA LEU A 399 -2.62 -9.85 -20.71
C LEU A 399 -3.82 -10.48 -19.98
N ALA A 400 -4.44 -9.73 -19.09
CA ALA A 400 -5.59 -10.20 -18.32
C ALA A 400 -6.80 -10.58 -19.22
N VAL A 401 -7.12 -9.75 -20.22
CA VAL A 401 -8.29 -10.01 -21.11
C VAL A 401 -8.04 -11.10 -22.15
N HIS A 402 -6.78 -11.43 -22.43
CA HIS A 402 -6.41 -12.54 -23.28
C HIS A 402 -6.29 -13.89 -22.53
N SER A 403 -6.30 -13.87 -21.21
CA SER A 403 -6.39 -15.09 -20.39
C SER A 403 -7.78 -15.74 -20.48
N ALA A 404 -7.83 -17.07 -20.40
CA ALA A 404 -9.08 -17.85 -20.41
C ALA A 404 -10.00 -17.49 -19.23
N ARG A 405 -9.39 -17.19 -18.05
CA ARG A 405 -10.10 -16.73 -16.85
C ARG A 405 -9.26 -15.71 -16.10
N ARG A 406 -9.94 -14.87 -15.33
CA ARG A 406 -9.36 -13.91 -14.39
C ARG A 406 -9.91 -14.20 -13.01
N VAL A 407 -9.00 -14.33 -12.03
CA VAL A 407 -9.32 -14.34 -10.61
C VAL A 407 -8.80 -13.04 -10.05
N VAL A 408 -9.68 -12.21 -9.54
CA VAL A 408 -9.37 -10.81 -9.24
C VAL A 408 -9.59 -10.56 -7.76
N HIS A 409 -8.57 -10.02 -7.10
CA HIS A 409 -8.68 -9.51 -5.73
C HIS A 409 -9.61 -8.29 -5.71
N MET A 410 -10.36 -8.12 -4.63
CA MET A 410 -11.14 -6.87 -4.42
C MET A 410 -10.20 -5.67 -4.42
N GLU A 411 -10.68 -4.53 -4.89
CA GLU A 411 -9.89 -3.29 -5.05
C GLU A 411 -8.73 -3.42 -6.08
N SER A 412 -8.85 -4.29 -7.05
CA SER A 412 -7.96 -4.29 -8.20
C SER A 412 -8.39 -3.23 -9.21
N TYR A 413 -7.39 -2.61 -9.87
CA TYR A 413 -7.58 -1.52 -10.82
C TYR A 413 -7.18 -1.98 -12.21
N ILE A 414 -8.16 -2.17 -13.09
CA ILE A 414 -7.95 -2.78 -14.41
C ILE A 414 -8.39 -1.81 -15.50
N GLY A 415 -7.54 -1.52 -16.48
CA GLY A 415 -7.89 -0.62 -17.57
C GLY A 415 -6.82 -0.44 -18.64
N LEU A 416 -7.28 -0.03 -19.82
CA LEU A 416 -6.43 0.40 -20.93
C LEU A 416 -6.13 1.89 -20.74
N VAL A 417 -4.91 2.23 -20.39
CA VAL A 417 -4.50 3.58 -19.95
C VAL A 417 -3.53 4.26 -20.91
N GLU A 418 -3.26 3.67 -22.05
CA GLU A 418 -2.25 4.07 -23.02
C GLU A 418 -2.43 5.51 -23.48
N VAL A 419 -3.68 5.99 -23.66
CA VAL A 419 -3.98 7.37 -24.06
C VAL A 419 -3.48 8.39 -23.03
N GLY A 420 -3.42 7.99 -21.74
CA GLY A 420 -2.87 8.85 -20.67
C GLY A 420 -1.38 9.15 -20.83
N VAL A 421 -0.65 8.39 -21.63
CA VAL A 421 0.76 8.57 -21.98
C VAL A 421 1.00 8.85 -23.47
N GLY A 422 -0.06 9.16 -24.22
CA GLY A 422 -0.01 9.54 -25.64
C GLY A 422 0.10 8.36 -26.61
N LEU A 423 -0.24 7.15 -26.16
CA LEU A 423 -0.26 5.94 -26.96
C LEU A 423 -1.70 5.41 -27.15
N VAL A 424 -1.85 4.36 -27.95
CA VAL A 424 -3.10 3.59 -28.09
C VAL A 424 -2.85 2.14 -27.66
N PRO A 425 -3.88 1.43 -27.15
CA PRO A 425 -3.74 0.01 -26.82
C PRO A 425 -3.34 -0.81 -28.04
N GLY A 426 -2.14 -1.40 -28.01
CA GLY A 426 -1.53 -2.05 -29.17
C GLY A 426 -1.51 -3.59 -29.11
N ALA A 427 -1.46 -4.19 -27.91
CA ALA A 427 -1.33 -5.63 -27.76
C ALA A 427 -2.69 -6.41 -27.85
N GLY A 428 -3.70 -5.82 -28.49
CA GLY A 428 -4.98 -6.47 -28.77
C GLY A 428 -6.15 -6.02 -27.91
N GLY A 429 -5.97 -5.02 -27.03
CA GLY A 429 -7.03 -4.49 -26.17
C GLY A 429 -8.21 -3.92 -26.94
N LEU A 430 -7.95 -3.18 -28.02
CA LEU A 430 -9.02 -2.63 -28.87
C LEU A 430 -9.80 -3.74 -29.61
N THR A 431 -9.12 -4.76 -30.11
CA THR A 431 -9.74 -5.94 -30.71
C THR A 431 -10.61 -6.69 -29.70
N TYR A 432 -10.14 -6.81 -28.45
CA TYR A 432 -10.94 -7.38 -27.38
C TYR A 432 -12.21 -6.59 -27.11
N ILE A 433 -12.13 -5.24 -27.03
CA ILE A 433 -13.31 -4.37 -26.86
C ILE A 433 -14.31 -4.60 -27.98
N ALA A 434 -13.86 -4.57 -29.26
CA ALA A 434 -14.73 -4.75 -30.41
C ALA A 434 -15.45 -6.10 -30.37
N ARG A 435 -14.72 -7.16 -30.07
CA ARG A 435 -15.30 -8.50 -29.94
C ARG A 435 -16.31 -8.60 -28.80
N ARG A 436 -15.98 -8.06 -27.61
CA ARG A 436 -16.91 -8.04 -26.47
C ARG A 436 -18.17 -7.24 -26.75
N ALA A 437 -18.04 -6.13 -27.48
CA ALA A 437 -19.19 -5.34 -27.92
C ALA A 437 -20.10 -6.18 -28.84
N ALA A 438 -19.53 -6.94 -29.77
CA ALA A 438 -20.32 -7.84 -30.65
C ALA A 438 -21.03 -8.94 -29.84
N GLU A 439 -20.31 -9.62 -28.93
CA GLU A 439 -20.90 -10.64 -28.05
C GLU A 439 -22.03 -10.08 -27.18
N ASN A 440 -21.87 -8.87 -26.62
CA ASN A 440 -22.90 -8.21 -25.82
C ASN A 440 -24.10 -7.80 -26.66
N ALA A 441 -23.88 -7.33 -27.89
CA ALA A 441 -24.95 -6.97 -28.80
C ALA A 441 -25.81 -8.19 -29.18
N GLU A 442 -25.18 -9.32 -29.47
CA GLU A 442 -25.89 -10.59 -29.78
C GLU A 442 -26.79 -11.05 -28.65
N THR A 443 -26.38 -10.89 -27.41
CA THR A 443 -27.13 -11.29 -26.22
C THR A 443 -28.14 -10.23 -25.75
N SER A 444 -28.07 -9.01 -26.28
CA SER A 444 -29.01 -7.93 -25.93
C SER A 444 -30.31 -8.01 -26.71
N THR A 445 -31.38 -7.40 -26.16
CA THR A 445 -32.72 -7.41 -26.76
C THR A 445 -32.78 -6.66 -28.09
N GLY A 446 -31.97 -5.58 -28.22
CA GLY A 446 -31.97 -4.71 -29.42
C GLY A 446 -30.98 -5.15 -30.49
N LYS A 447 -30.05 -6.02 -30.20
CA LYS A 447 -28.95 -6.46 -31.09
C LYS A 447 -28.17 -5.30 -31.75
N ASP A 448 -28.20 -4.11 -31.13
CA ASP A 448 -27.46 -2.94 -31.63
C ASP A 448 -26.01 -2.99 -31.09
N LEU A 449 -25.06 -2.95 -32.01
CA LEU A 449 -23.64 -3.00 -31.71
C LEU A 449 -23.08 -1.65 -31.21
N MET A 450 -23.63 -0.54 -31.73
CA MET A 450 -23.01 0.79 -31.53
C MET A 450 -22.95 1.26 -30.08
N PRO A 451 -23.97 1.05 -29.22
CA PRO A 451 -23.88 1.44 -27.81
C PRO A 451 -22.70 0.74 -27.09
N PHE A 452 -22.48 -0.55 -27.30
CA PHE A 452 -21.42 -1.32 -26.67
C PHE A 452 -20.02 -0.94 -27.19
N LEU A 453 -19.89 -0.67 -28.50
CA LEU A 453 -18.66 -0.13 -29.08
C LEU A 453 -18.33 1.24 -28.51
N THR A 454 -19.32 2.14 -28.48
CA THR A 454 -19.13 3.51 -27.97
C THR A 454 -18.71 3.50 -26.51
N GLU A 455 -19.34 2.68 -25.68
CA GLU A 455 -18.97 2.55 -24.27
C GLU A 455 -17.53 2.06 -24.09
N GLY A 456 -17.17 0.94 -24.74
CA GLY A 456 -15.87 0.34 -24.64
C GLY A 456 -14.73 1.23 -25.16
N PHE A 457 -14.90 1.81 -26.36
CA PHE A 457 -13.88 2.71 -26.91
C PHE A 457 -13.81 4.05 -26.16
N THR A 458 -14.92 4.56 -25.62
CA THR A 458 -14.88 5.74 -24.75
C THR A 458 -14.11 5.45 -23.47
N ALA A 459 -14.26 4.26 -22.89
CA ALA A 459 -13.49 3.88 -21.71
C ALA A 459 -11.97 3.86 -22.00
N ALA A 460 -11.54 3.27 -23.13
CA ALA A 460 -10.15 3.28 -23.55
C ALA A 460 -9.64 4.69 -23.89
N ALA A 461 -10.39 5.47 -24.66
CA ALA A 461 -10.01 6.84 -25.04
C ALA A 461 -9.92 7.82 -23.86
N MET A 462 -10.62 7.55 -22.77
CA MET A 462 -10.59 8.35 -21.55
C MET A 462 -9.63 7.75 -20.50
N ALA A 463 -8.85 6.73 -20.85
CA ALA A 463 -7.96 5.99 -19.93
C ALA A 463 -8.66 5.59 -18.61
N LYS A 464 -9.93 5.15 -18.70
CA LYS A 464 -10.70 4.77 -17.51
C LYS A 464 -10.20 3.47 -16.93
N VAL A 465 -10.10 3.45 -15.62
CA VAL A 465 -9.76 2.27 -14.84
C VAL A 465 -10.99 1.85 -14.05
N GLY A 466 -11.37 0.58 -14.17
CA GLY A 466 -12.41 -0.05 -13.36
C GLY A 466 -11.83 -0.57 -12.04
N THR A 467 -12.67 -0.63 -11.01
CA THR A 467 -12.36 -1.20 -9.68
C THR A 467 -13.18 -2.44 -9.44
#